data_d5c780c3cbd2f70a1c5a72bf2a6678ea
#
_entry.id   d5c780c3cbd2f70a1c5a72bf2a6678ea
#
_cell.length_a   1.000
_cell.length_b   1.000
_cell.length_c   1.000
_cell.angle_alpha   90.00
_cell.angle_beta   90.00
_cell.angle_gamma   90.00
#
_symmetry.space_group_name_H-M   'P 1'
#
loop_
_entity.id
_entity.type
_entity.pdbx_description
1 polymer ?
#
loop_
_entity_poly.entity_id
_entity_poly.type
_entity_poly.pdbx_seq_one_letter_code
_entity_poly.pdbx_strand_id
1 'polypeptide(L)'
;MRLPLRPAALDRLRATRAIDVLIVGGGINGAGLLRELALNGVDALLVDKADFAAGATSASSRMIHGGLRYLENGEFRLVRESLHERNRLLKNAPHAVKPLPTTIPIFSRWSGFANATAKFFDRTSKPSKRGAALVKIGLTLYDLFTARDRVLPTHSFAGRAAALRTRPLLHPGIVCTATYYDAWIPLPERLCLELIDDALAAHPGAQALNYVAAIATSPDGAVILRDEITGEKFAVTPRVVVNATGAWIDFANTALGQPTRFVGGTKGSHLIVDHPELLGATAGHQLFYENEDGRICIFFPLHGKVLVGSTDIRIENPDDAVCDEREIDYMLQSVRTVFPAIKIGREHIVSRFCGVRPLPASEGGFTGRISRDHARRDLPPAPPARPWPVYSLVGGKWTTFRAFAEQVADKIFIDLGRTRHTATHDTPIGGREPEPNYAHPTALAQVVRTEAVVHLDDLLLRRTPLALFGQLTPDRFAAVAELVARELGWSPTSLTHEVARTRELLATRHGVSFPAPALNPPLSTLN
;
A
#
# COMPACT_ATOMS: atom_id res chain seq x y z
N MET A 1 2.46 -17.56 -10.23
CA MET A 1 1.20 -16.80 -10.15
C MET A 1 0.43 -16.99 -11.46
N ARG A 2 -0.89 -17.24 -11.41
CA ARG A 2 -1.71 -17.52 -12.60
C ARG A 2 -3.10 -16.90 -12.44
N LEU A 3 -3.15 -15.57 -12.48
CA LEU A 3 -4.44 -14.89 -12.61
C LEU A 3 -5.02 -15.20 -14.00
N PRO A 4 -6.34 -15.44 -14.14
CA PRO A 4 -6.94 -15.75 -15.43
C PRO A 4 -6.74 -14.57 -16.39
N LEU A 5 -6.53 -14.90 -17.67
CA LEU A 5 -6.56 -13.89 -18.73
C LEU A 5 -7.92 -13.18 -18.71
N ARG A 6 -7.91 -11.88 -18.90
CA ARG A 6 -9.11 -11.03 -18.84
C ARG A 6 -10.30 -11.56 -19.67
N PRO A 7 -10.15 -12.04 -20.91
CA PRO A 7 -11.29 -12.59 -21.66
C PRO A 7 -12.00 -13.73 -20.92
N ALA A 8 -11.26 -14.70 -20.40
CA ALA A 8 -11.83 -15.82 -19.65
C ALA A 8 -12.50 -15.38 -18.34
N ALA A 9 -11.94 -14.39 -17.66
CA ALA A 9 -12.54 -13.81 -16.46
C ALA A 9 -13.84 -13.06 -16.78
N LEU A 10 -13.90 -12.32 -17.89
CA LEU A 10 -15.13 -11.65 -18.37
C LEU A 10 -16.20 -12.65 -18.79
N ASP A 11 -15.83 -13.75 -19.46
CA ASP A 11 -16.79 -14.81 -19.83
C ASP A 11 -17.43 -15.44 -18.59
N ARG A 12 -16.65 -15.67 -17.54
CA ARG A 12 -17.19 -16.11 -16.24
C ARG A 12 -18.13 -15.07 -15.65
N LEU A 13 -17.76 -13.78 -15.66
CA LEU A 13 -18.61 -12.71 -15.16
C LEU A 13 -19.94 -12.63 -15.93
N ARG A 14 -19.93 -12.79 -17.27
CA ARG A 14 -21.15 -12.84 -18.12
C ARG A 14 -22.09 -13.97 -17.70
N ALA A 15 -21.52 -15.11 -17.29
CA ALA A 15 -22.28 -16.26 -16.80
C ALA A 15 -22.74 -16.10 -15.33
N THR A 16 -22.13 -15.22 -14.56
CA THR A 16 -22.41 -15.03 -13.13
C THR A 16 -23.66 -14.15 -12.95
N ARG A 17 -24.76 -14.72 -12.48
CA ARG A 17 -26.00 -13.98 -12.17
C ARG A 17 -26.15 -13.69 -10.69
N ALA A 18 -25.72 -14.61 -9.84
CA ALA A 18 -25.75 -14.50 -8.39
C ALA A 18 -24.43 -14.89 -7.79
N ILE A 19 -24.08 -14.28 -6.65
CA ILE A 19 -22.82 -14.52 -5.93
C ILE A 19 -23.07 -14.37 -4.43
N ASP A 20 -22.38 -15.14 -3.59
CA ASP A 20 -22.50 -14.98 -2.15
C ASP A 20 -21.95 -13.60 -1.71
N VAL A 21 -20.74 -13.24 -2.17
CA VAL A 21 -20.08 -11.98 -1.76
C VAL A 21 -19.53 -11.23 -2.97
N LEU A 22 -19.93 -9.98 -3.13
CA LEU A 22 -19.28 -9.02 -4.03
C LEU A 22 -18.33 -8.14 -3.23
N ILE A 23 -17.05 -8.16 -3.57
CA ILE A 23 -16.01 -7.30 -2.99
C ILE A 23 -15.66 -6.22 -4.00
N VAL A 24 -15.87 -4.95 -3.64
CA VAL A 24 -15.53 -3.79 -4.47
C VAL A 24 -14.24 -3.17 -3.93
N GLY A 25 -13.15 -3.23 -4.72
CA GLY A 25 -11.82 -2.73 -4.38
C GLY A 25 -10.77 -3.84 -4.21
N GLY A 26 -9.83 -3.90 -5.15
CA GLY A 26 -8.73 -4.89 -5.25
C GLY A 26 -7.44 -4.45 -4.56
N GLY A 27 -7.53 -3.61 -3.52
CA GLY A 27 -6.42 -3.31 -2.63
C GLY A 27 -6.20 -4.42 -1.60
N ILE A 28 -5.24 -4.22 -0.68
CA ILE A 28 -4.84 -5.23 0.30
C ILE A 28 -5.98 -5.76 1.17
N ASN A 29 -6.96 -4.90 1.55
CA ASN A 29 -8.11 -5.34 2.34
C ASN A 29 -9.04 -6.23 1.53
N GLY A 30 -9.34 -5.86 0.27
CA GLY A 30 -10.19 -6.67 -0.61
C GLY A 30 -9.54 -7.98 -1.02
N ALA A 31 -8.24 -7.96 -1.38
CA ALA A 31 -7.47 -9.16 -1.70
C ALA A 31 -7.36 -10.11 -0.50
N GLY A 32 -7.09 -9.57 0.69
CA GLY A 32 -7.05 -10.35 1.93
C GLY A 32 -8.40 -10.99 2.25
N LEU A 33 -9.50 -10.26 2.08
CA LEU A 33 -10.84 -10.79 2.31
C LEU A 33 -11.23 -11.84 1.26
N LEU A 34 -10.91 -11.63 -0.02
CA LEU A 34 -11.15 -12.64 -1.06
C LEU A 34 -10.48 -13.97 -0.68
N ARG A 35 -9.21 -13.90 -0.25
CA ARG A 35 -8.46 -15.09 0.18
C ARG A 35 -9.11 -15.76 1.41
N GLU A 36 -9.49 -14.98 2.39
CA GLU A 36 -10.15 -15.47 3.61
C GLU A 36 -11.44 -16.23 3.29
N LEU A 37 -12.28 -15.67 2.42
CA LEU A 37 -13.53 -16.27 1.98
C LEU A 37 -13.30 -17.52 1.13
N ALA A 38 -12.38 -17.46 0.17
CA ALA A 38 -12.06 -18.57 -0.72
C ALA A 38 -11.51 -19.80 0.03
N LEU A 39 -10.61 -19.60 1.02
CA LEU A 39 -10.10 -20.66 1.88
C LEU A 39 -11.20 -21.32 2.74
N ASN A 40 -12.34 -20.66 2.87
CA ASN A 40 -13.51 -21.17 3.59
C ASN A 40 -14.67 -21.55 2.64
N GLY A 41 -14.42 -21.70 1.33
CA GLY A 41 -15.37 -22.22 0.36
C GLY A 41 -16.54 -21.29 0.04
N VAL A 42 -16.36 -19.97 0.15
CA VAL A 42 -17.40 -18.96 -0.16
C VAL A 42 -17.19 -18.44 -1.59
N ASP A 43 -18.23 -18.43 -2.39
CA ASP A 43 -18.23 -17.85 -3.72
C ASP A 43 -18.13 -16.33 -3.63
N ALA A 44 -17.02 -15.78 -4.09
CA ALA A 44 -16.75 -14.35 -4.00
C ALA A 44 -16.22 -13.78 -5.31
N LEU A 45 -16.72 -12.60 -5.68
CA LEU A 45 -16.26 -11.82 -6.82
C LEU A 45 -15.58 -10.53 -6.33
N LEU A 46 -14.29 -10.37 -6.62
CA LEU A 46 -13.54 -9.15 -6.40
C LEU A 46 -13.48 -8.33 -7.69
N VAL A 47 -13.87 -7.06 -7.63
CA VAL A 47 -13.74 -6.11 -8.75
C VAL A 47 -12.99 -4.86 -8.32
N ASP A 48 -12.19 -4.28 -9.22
CA ASP A 48 -11.56 -2.97 -9.03
C ASP A 48 -11.73 -2.11 -10.29
N LYS A 49 -12.08 -0.83 -10.12
CA LYS A 49 -12.23 0.13 -11.22
C LYS A 49 -10.92 0.42 -11.98
N ALA A 50 -9.79 0.17 -11.32
CA ALA A 50 -8.45 0.29 -11.87
C ALA A 50 -7.75 -1.07 -11.81
N ASP A 51 -6.42 -1.08 -11.93
CA ASP A 51 -5.65 -2.29 -11.66
C ASP A 51 -5.63 -2.66 -10.17
N PHE A 52 -5.40 -3.94 -9.88
CA PHE A 52 -5.20 -4.40 -8.51
C PHE A 52 -4.05 -3.65 -7.83
N ALA A 53 -4.21 -3.38 -6.56
CA ALA A 53 -3.25 -2.65 -5.75
C ALA A 53 -2.95 -1.20 -6.18
N ALA A 54 -3.69 -0.61 -7.12
CA ALA A 54 -3.39 0.72 -7.67
C ALA A 54 -3.53 1.90 -6.67
N GLY A 55 -4.25 1.71 -5.55
CA GLY A 55 -4.47 2.74 -4.53
C GLY A 55 -3.37 2.81 -3.46
N ALA A 56 -3.78 3.01 -2.19
CA ALA A 56 -2.88 3.10 -1.04
C ALA A 56 -2.00 1.86 -0.82
N THR A 57 -2.35 0.73 -1.42
CA THR A 57 -1.60 -0.52 -1.33
C THR A 57 -0.20 -0.39 -1.91
N SER A 58 -0.05 0.15 -3.11
CA SER A 58 1.25 0.41 -3.76
C SER A 58 1.92 1.68 -3.24
N ALA A 59 1.13 2.70 -2.92
CA ALA A 59 1.62 4.02 -2.53
C ALA A 59 1.87 4.15 -1.01
N SER A 60 2.22 3.05 -0.36
CA SER A 60 2.53 2.99 1.07
C SER A 60 4.00 3.29 1.38
N SER A 61 4.31 3.56 2.65
CA SER A 61 5.70 3.61 3.14
C SER A 61 6.40 2.25 3.16
N ARG A 62 5.79 1.20 2.61
CA ARG A 62 6.29 -0.18 2.49
C ARG A 62 6.66 -0.83 3.84
N MET A 63 6.13 -0.32 4.94
CA MET A 63 6.40 -0.80 6.29
C MET A 63 5.31 -1.75 6.79
N ILE A 64 5.76 -2.82 7.44
CA ILE A 64 4.95 -3.73 8.25
C ILE A 64 5.37 -3.51 9.70
N HIS A 65 4.63 -2.68 10.42
CA HIS A 65 5.07 -2.15 11.72
C HIS A 65 4.01 -2.25 12.81
N GLY A 66 4.45 -2.43 14.06
CA GLY A 66 3.57 -2.44 15.23
C GLY A 66 3.00 -1.07 15.60
N GLY A 67 3.63 0.01 15.12
CA GLY A 67 3.14 1.37 15.36
C GLY A 67 3.48 1.91 16.74
N LEU A 68 4.77 1.97 17.08
CA LEU A 68 5.29 2.51 18.35
C LEU A 68 4.63 3.83 18.78
N ARG A 69 4.34 4.72 17.81
CA ARG A 69 3.68 6.00 18.06
C ARG A 69 2.27 5.87 18.63
N TYR A 70 1.55 4.80 18.32
CA TYR A 70 0.17 4.63 18.78
C TYR A 70 0.09 4.33 20.28
N LEU A 71 1.19 3.87 20.90
CA LEU A 71 1.28 3.74 22.36
C LEU A 71 1.06 5.09 23.06
N GLU A 72 1.51 6.19 22.47
CA GLU A 72 1.32 7.53 23.01
C GLU A 72 -0.13 8.02 22.95
N ASN A 73 -0.91 7.47 22.04
CA ASN A 73 -2.35 7.73 21.90
C ASN A 73 -3.19 6.77 22.76
N GLY A 74 -2.56 5.86 23.52
CA GLY A 74 -3.25 4.84 24.32
C GLY A 74 -3.84 3.68 23.50
N GLU A 75 -3.48 3.54 22.23
CA GLU A 75 -4.01 2.50 21.33
C GLU A 75 -3.29 1.15 21.54
N PHE A 76 -3.21 0.66 22.78
CA PHE A 76 -2.49 -0.56 23.16
C PHE A 76 -2.99 -1.81 22.41
N ARG A 77 -4.32 -1.93 22.22
CA ARG A 77 -4.91 -3.03 21.46
C ARG A 77 -4.39 -3.07 20.03
N LEU A 78 -4.41 -1.92 19.34
CA LEU A 78 -3.93 -1.79 17.97
C LEU A 78 -2.45 -2.13 17.84
N VAL A 79 -1.62 -1.67 18.80
CA VAL A 79 -0.17 -1.97 18.79
C VAL A 79 0.06 -3.46 18.98
N ARG A 80 -0.60 -4.09 19.95
CA ARG A 80 -0.47 -5.53 20.22
C ARG A 80 -0.89 -6.36 19.00
N GLU A 81 -2.04 -6.08 18.42
CA GLU A 81 -2.52 -6.74 17.20
C GLU A 81 -1.54 -6.57 16.05
N SER A 82 -1.08 -5.32 15.82
CA SER A 82 -0.11 -5.04 14.75
C SER A 82 1.21 -5.78 14.91
N LEU A 83 1.70 -5.95 16.14
CA LEU A 83 2.91 -6.71 16.42
C LEU A 83 2.75 -8.19 16.13
N HIS A 84 1.63 -8.79 16.53
CA HIS A 84 1.33 -10.19 16.24
C HIS A 84 1.17 -10.41 14.73
N GLU A 85 0.42 -9.55 14.03
CA GLU A 85 0.24 -9.65 12.58
C GLU A 85 1.56 -9.43 11.81
N ARG A 86 2.42 -8.51 12.26
CA ARG A 86 3.78 -8.36 11.71
C ARG A 86 4.58 -9.67 11.84
N ASN A 87 4.55 -10.29 13.00
CA ASN A 87 5.26 -11.54 13.25
C ASN A 87 4.69 -12.68 12.39
N ARG A 88 3.37 -12.73 12.21
CA ARG A 88 2.71 -13.69 11.30
C ARG A 88 3.15 -13.48 9.85
N LEU A 89 3.16 -12.23 9.37
CA LEU A 89 3.61 -11.93 8.01
C LEU A 89 5.07 -12.32 7.76
N LEU A 90 5.98 -12.11 8.73
CA LEU A 90 7.35 -12.57 8.65
C LEU A 90 7.47 -14.09 8.53
N LYS A 91 6.53 -14.85 9.15
CA LYS A 91 6.48 -16.31 9.07
C LYS A 91 5.76 -16.81 7.81
N ASN A 92 4.63 -16.20 7.48
CA ASN A 92 3.72 -16.68 6.43
C ASN A 92 4.10 -16.19 5.03
N ALA A 93 4.87 -15.10 4.91
CA ALA A 93 5.35 -14.54 3.65
C ALA A 93 6.84 -14.15 3.71
N PRO A 94 7.77 -15.06 4.10
CA PRO A 94 9.18 -14.71 4.30
C PRO A 94 9.90 -14.31 3.01
N HIS A 95 9.38 -14.69 1.85
CA HIS A 95 9.86 -14.25 0.53
C HIS A 95 9.58 -12.77 0.28
N ALA A 96 8.44 -12.25 0.73
CA ALA A 96 7.98 -10.87 0.47
C ALA A 96 8.22 -9.92 1.64
N VAL A 97 8.15 -10.39 2.89
CA VAL A 97 8.27 -9.55 4.11
C VAL A 97 9.60 -9.82 4.79
N LYS A 98 10.37 -8.76 5.02
CA LYS A 98 11.74 -8.83 5.55
C LYS A 98 11.86 -8.05 6.85
N PRO A 99 12.77 -8.45 7.77
CA PRO A 99 13.13 -7.64 8.93
C PRO A 99 13.67 -6.27 8.53
N LEU A 100 13.32 -5.23 9.28
CA LEU A 100 13.79 -3.87 9.09
C LEU A 100 14.34 -3.30 10.40
N PRO A 101 15.66 -3.24 10.58
CA PRO A 101 16.25 -2.52 11.70
C PRO A 101 15.91 -1.03 11.58
N THR A 102 15.33 -0.47 12.63
CA THR A 102 14.87 0.92 12.66
C THR A 102 15.60 1.68 13.75
N THR A 103 16.32 2.73 13.38
CA THR A 103 17.11 3.57 14.29
C THR A 103 16.42 4.91 14.48
N ILE A 104 16.24 5.30 15.75
CA ILE A 104 15.71 6.59 16.19
C ILE A 104 16.88 7.43 16.67
N PRO A 105 17.28 8.53 15.98
CA PRO A 105 18.21 9.50 16.52
C PRO A 105 17.51 10.33 17.61
N ILE A 106 18.12 10.42 18.80
CA ILE A 106 17.53 11.06 19.98
C ILE A 106 18.38 12.26 20.37
N PHE A 107 17.74 13.43 20.46
CA PHE A 107 18.38 14.72 20.71
C PHE A 107 18.25 15.21 22.15
N SER A 108 17.48 14.55 23.02
CA SER A 108 17.28 14.92 24.41
C SER A 108 17.13 13.69 25.29
N ARG A 109 17.58 13.76 26.54
CA ARG A 109 17.37 12.67 27.50
C ARG A 109 15.95 12.67 28.08
N TRP A 110 15.38 13.82 28.37
CA TRP A 110 14.17 13.99 29.19
C TRP A 110 13.02 14.73 28.50
N SER A 111 13.21 15.23 27.28
CA SER A 111 12.16 15.94 26.55
C SER A 111 10.90 15.06 26.39
N GLY A 112 9.73 15.67 26.54
CA GLY A 112 8.44 15.00 26.45
C GLY A 112 7.97 14.32 27.75
N PHE A 113 8.80 14.15 28.78
CA PHE A 113 8.40 13.47 30.01
C PHE A 113 7.38 14.29 30.82
N ALA A 114 7.60 15.59 30.97
CA ALA A 114 6.65 16.50 31.63
C ALA A 114 5.34 16.68 30.83
N ASN A 115 5.42 16.57 29.50
CA ASN A 115 4.25 16.64 28.63
C ASN A 115 3.50 15.30 28.50
N ALA A 116 4.14 14.16 28.77
CA ALA A 116 3.48 12.85 28.72
C ALA A 116 2.45 12.71 29.84
N THR A 117 2.76 13.20 31.03
CA THR A 117 1.81 13.25 32.17
C THR A 117 0.69 14.27 31.93
N ALA A 118 1.01 15.44 31.37
CA ALA A 118 0.01 16.45 31.00
C ALA A 118 -0.87 16.00 29.81
N LYS A 119 -0.33 15.29 28.83
CA LYS A 119 -1.09 14.73 27.70
C LYS A 119 -2.08 13.63 28.09
N PHE A 120 -1.83 12.93 29.17
CA PHE A 120 -2.80 11.95 29.71
C PHE A 120 -4.08 12.64 30.21
N PHE A 121 -3.97 13.93 30.58
CA PHE A 121 -5.07 14.75 31.11
C PHE A 121 -5.54 15.87 30.16
N ASP A 122 -4.71 16.32 29.21
CA ASP A 122 -5.06 17.44 28.31
C ASP A 122 -4.73 17.14 26.85
N ARG A 123 -5.78 17.15 26.00
CA ARG A 123 -5.71 16.85 24.56
C ARG A 123 -5.13 17.98 23.69
N THR A 124 -4.73 19.10 24.25
CA THR A 124 -4.40 20.35 23.52
C THR A 124 -2.92 20.65 23.35
N SER A 125 -1.99 19.85 23.93
CA SER A 125 -0.56 20.16 23.92
C SER A 125 0.12 19.97 22.54
N LYS A 126 1.03 20.91 22.19
CA LYS A 126 1.87 20.86 20.98
C LYS A 126 2.78 19.61 20.97
N PRO A 127 3.12 19.05 19.78
CA PRO A 127 4.11 17.99 19.66
C PRO A 127 5.44 18.42 20.27
N SER A 128 6.06 17.59 21.11
CA SER A 128 7.39 17.85 21.67
C SER A 128 8.33 16.70 21.29
N LYS A 129 9.59 17.03 20.95
CA LYS A 129 10.63 16.03 20.62
C LYS A 129 10.76 15.00 21.76
N ARG A 130 10.78 13.72 21.40
CA ARG A 130 10.80 12.61 22.37
C ARG A 130 12.18 12.39 22.94
N GLY A 131 12.29 12.36 24.29
CA GLY A 131 13.53 12.03 24.97
C GLY A 131 13.79 10.53 25.08
N ALA A 132 15.05 10.17 25.40
CA ALA A 132 15.51 8.79 25.50
C ALA A 132 14.69 7.95 26.50
N ALA A 133 14.27 8.53 27.61
CA ALA A 133 13.50 7.84 28.64
C ALA A 133 12.12 7.39 28.14
N LEU A 134 11.39 8.26 27.43
CA LEU A 134 10.08 7.94 26.87
C LEU A 134 10.20 6.88 25.75
N VAL A 135 11.20 7.02 24.86
CA VAL A 135 11.48 6.04 23.81
C VAL A 135 11.80 4.68 24.43
N LYS A 136 12.60 4.62 25.52
CA LYS A 136 12.94 3.37 26.19
C LYS A 136 11.72 2.67 26.78
N ILE A 137 10.83 3.41 27.44
CA ILE A 137 9.58 2.84 27.97
C ILE A 137 8.73 2.25 26.83
N GLY A 138 8.52 3.02 25.75
CA GLY A 138 7.76 2.56 24.59
C GLY A 138 8.34 1.30 23.94
N LEU A 139 9.66 1.24 23.74
CA LEU A 139 10.33 0.07 23.16
C LEU A 139 10.32 -1.14 24.10
N THR A 140 10.40 -0.94 25.42
CA THR A 140 10.26 -2.03 26.39
C THR A 140 8.86 -2.65 26.33
N LEU A 141 7.80 -1.83 26.26
CA LEU A 141 6.43 -2.32 26.07
C LEU A 141 6.28 -3.07 24.73
N TYR A 142 6.91 -2.55 23.68
CA TYR A 142 6.91 -3.15 22.35
C TYR A 142 7.52 -4.57 22.36
N ASP A 143 8.64 -4.74 23.07
CA ASP A 143 9.28 -6.05 23.25
C ASP A 143 8.46 -6.99 24.15
N LEU A 144 7.80 -6.46 25.18
CA LEU A 144 6.95 -7.24 26.07
C LEU A 144 5.72 -7.82 25.36
N PHE A 145 5.11 -7.04 24.45
CA PHE A 145 3.95 -7.52 23.69
C PHE A 145 4.27 -8.71 22.79
N THR A 146 5.52 -8.86 22.36
CA THR A 146 5.98 -9.97 21.52
C THR A 146 6.83 -11.01 22.26
N ALA A 147 6.90 -10.96 23.59
CA ALA A 147 7.82 -11.82 24.35
C ALA A 147 7.57 -13.32 24.14
N ARG A 148 6.31 -13.73 23.89
CA ARG A 148 5.92 -15.14 23.71
C ARG A 148 6.07 -15.65 22.27
N ASP A 149 5.95 -14.77 21.27
CA ASP A 149 5.99 -15.08 19.83
C ASP A 149 7.07 -14.32 19.07
N ARG A 150 8.13 -13.94 19.77
CA ARG A 150 9.22 -13.11 19.23
C ARG A 150 9.92 -13.78 18.05
N VAL A 151 9.97 -13.05 16.94
CA VAL A 151 10.68 -13.42 15.71
C VAL A 151 11.77 -12.43 15.33
N LEU A 152 11.85 -11.29 16.01
CA LEU A 152 12.81 -10.22 15.78
C LEU A 152 13.60 -9.92 17.05
N PRO A 153 14.84 -9.37 16.96
CA PRO A 153 15.63 -8.98 18.12
C PRO A 153 14.94 -7.92 18.98
N THR A 154 15.31 -7.84 20.24
CA THR A 154 14.90 -6.77 21.15
C THR A 154 15.60 -5.46 20.81
N HIS A 155 15.03 -4.35 21.30
CA HIS A 155 15.63 -3.03 21.11
C HIS A 155 16.99 -2.87 21.83
N SER A 156 17.81 -1.97 21.32
CA SER A 156 19.09 -1.58 21.92
C SER A 156 19.30 -0.08 21.90
N PHE A 157 20.17 0.42 22.78
CA PHE A 157 20.57 1.83 22.82
C PHE A 157 22.07 1.94 22.61
N ALA A 158 22.49 2.93 21.83
CA ALA A 158 23.89 3.30 21.66
C ALA A 158 24.08 4.76 22.08
N GLY A 159 25.01 4.99 23.02
CA GLY A 159 25.39 6.35 23.42
C GLY A 159 26.02 7.12 22.25
N ARG A 160 26.09 8.46 22.38
CA ARG A 160 26.56 9.38 21.32
C ARG A 160 27.84 8.90 20.62
N ALA A 161 28.89 8.55 21.38
CA ALA A 161 30.16 8.14 20.81
C ALA A 161 30.05 6.87 19.96
N ALA A 162 29.31 5.87 20.43
CA ALA A 162 29.07 4.63 19.67
C ALA A 162 28.20 4.88 18.43
N ALA A 163 27.17 5.70 18.55
CA ALA A 163 26.28 6.05 17.43
C ALA A 163 27.03 6.78 16.30
N LEU A 164 27.90 7.75 16.67
CA LEU A 164 28.71 8.49 15.68
C LEU A 164 29.85 7.66 15.08
N ARG A 165 30.37 6.65 15.79
CA ARG A 165 31.31 5.68 15.17
C ARG A 165 30.64 4.84 14.10
N THR A 166 29.41 4.38 14.35
CA THR A 166 28.65 3.57 13.38
C THR A 166 28.10 4.38 12.22
N ARG A 167 27.69 5.63 12.49
CA ARG A 167 27.13 6.56 11.49
C ARG A 167 27.75 7.95 11.66
N PRO A 168 28.95 8.18 11.08
CA PRO A 168 29.70 9.42 11.29
C PRO A 168 28.96 10.69 10.81
N LEU A 169 28.07 10.56 9.84
CA LEU A 169 27.31 11.66 9.26
C LEU A 169 26.05 12.04 10.05
N LEU A 170 25.71 11.30 11.13
CA LEU A 170 24.60 11.68 12.00
C LEU A 170 24.80 13.08 12.58
N HIS A 171 23.69 13.78 12.76
CA HIS A 171 23.69 15.10 13.38
C HIS A 171 24.46 15.09 14.72
N PRO A 172 25.48 15.95 14.92
CA PRO A 172 26.36 15.90 16.09
C PRO A 172 25.66 16.22 17.42
N GLY A 173 24.47 16.82 17.38
CA GLY A 173 23.66 17.12 18.56
C GLY A 173 22.89 15.94 19.14
N ILE A 174 23.01 14.73 18.62
CA ILE A 174 22.37 13.56 19.21
C ILE A 174 22.95 13.24 20.59
N VAL A 175 22.13 12.74 21.50
CA VAL A 175 22.57 12.23 22.80
C VAL A 175 22.74 10.71 22.80
N CYS A 176 21.94 10.01 22.02
CA CYS A 176 22.01 8.57 21.80
C CYS A 176 21.18 8.18 20.55
N THR A 177 21.27 6.92 20.17
CA THR A 177 20.32 6.28 19.25
C THR A 177 19.65 5.11 19.92
N ALA A 178 18.37 4.86 19.57
CA ALA A 178 17.67 3.62 19.89
C ALA A 178 17.45 2.84 18.60
N THR A 179 17.73 1.56 18.61
CA THR A 179 17.44 0.66 17.47
C THR A 179 16.46 -0.40 17.92
N TYR A 180 15.38 -0.57 17.17
CA TYR A 180 14.40 -1.63 17.32
C TYR A 180 14.11 -2.27 15.96
N TYR A 181 13.26 -3.27 15.92
CA TYR A 181 13.01 -4.00 14.68
C TYR A 181 11.53 -4.01 14.35
N ASP A 182 11.24 -3.60 13.13
CA ASP A 182 9.97 -3.82 12.47
C ASP A 182 10.19 -4.72 11.23
N ALA A 183 9.24 -4.73 10.32
CA ALA A 183 9.38 -5.40 9.04
C ALA A 183 9.00 -4.44 7.91
N TRP A 184 9.34 -4.81 6.70
CA TRP A 184 9.02 -4.09 5.49
C TRP A 184 8.72 -5.04 4.33
N ILE A 185 8.06 -4.51 3.33
CA ILE A 185 7.67 -5.21 2.13
C ILE A 185 8.20 -4.44 0.92
N PRO A 186 9.25 -4.94 0.23
CA PRO A 186 9.87 -4.25 -0.90
C PRO A 186 8.91 -3.98 -2.06
N LEU A 187 8.06 -4.95 -2.38
CA LEU A 187 7.08 -4.92 -3.46
C LEU A 187 5.69 -5.31 -2.93
N PRO A 188 4.97 -4.36 -2.28
CA PRO A 188 3.66 -4.64 -1.69
C PRO A 188 2.61 -5.06 -2.73
N GLU A 189 2.75 -4.59 -3.95
CA GLU A 189 1.88 -4.94 -5.07
C GLU A 189 1.91 -6.44 -5.34
N ARG A 190 3.11 -7.04 -5.29
CA ARG A 190 3.32 -8.48 -5.53
C ARG A 190 2.58 -9.33 -4.50
N LEU A 191 2.72 -9.03 -3.20
CA LEU A 191 2.02 -9.77 -2.16
C LEU A 191 0.51 -9.62 -2.26
N CYS A 192 0.01 -8.45 -2.68
CA CYS A 192 -1.42 -8.26 -2.92
C CYS A 192 -1.93 -9.17 -4.05
N LEU A 193 -1.17 -9.31 -5.14
CA LEU A 193 -1.49 -10.22 -6.23
C LEU A 193 -1.40 -11.69 -5.82
N GLU A 194 -0.44 -12.06 -4.98
CA GLU A 194 -0.30 -13.41 -4.44
C GLU A 194 -1.50 -13.80 -3.56
N LEU A 195 -2.09 -12.86 -2.83
CA LEU A 195 -3.33 -13.12 -2.08
C LEU A 195 -4.50 -13.43 -3.01
N ILE A 196 -4.61 -12.72 -4.13
CA ILE A 196 -5.63 -12.99 -5.15
C ILE A 196 -5.39 -14.35 -5.80
N ASP A 197 -4.15 -14.65 -6.20
CA ASP A 197 -3.77 -15.94 -6.77
C ASP A 197 -4.06 -17.13 -5.83
N ASP A 198 -3.72 -16.96 -4.54
CA ASP A 198 -4.05 -17.93 -3.49
C ASP A 198 -5.57 -18.19 -3.41
N ALA A 199 -6.37 -17.13 -3.47
CA ALA A 199 -7.82 -17.25 -3.42
C ALA A 199 -8.38 -18.01 -4.62
N LEU A 200 -7.94 -17.66 -5.84
CA LEU A 200 -8.38 -18.30 -7.07
C LEU A 200 -7.95 -19.77 -7.14
N ALA A 201 -6.80 -20.10 -6.56
CA ALA A 201 -6.32 -21.48 -6.46
C ALA A 201 -7.05 -22.30 -5.39
N ALA A 202 -7.50 -21.64 -4.30
CA ALA A 202 -8.14 -22.31 -3.17
C ALA A 202 -9.60 -22.70 -3.47
N HIS A 203 -10.33 -21.90 -4.28
CA HIS A 203 -11.76 -22.11 -4.49
C HIS A 203 -12.20 -21.75 -5.91
N PRO A 204 -12.82 -22.67 -6.66
CA PRO A 204 -13.29 -22.41 -8.03
C PRO A 204 -14.39 -21.34 -8.13
N GLY A 205 -15.13 -21.07 -7.06
CA GLY A 205 -16.13 -20.00 -6.97
C GLY A 205 -15.52 -18.60 -6.73
N ALA A 206 -14.22 -18.49 -6.41
CA ALA A 206 -13.54 -17.22 -6.31
C ALA A 206 -13.25 -16.62 -7.69
N GLN A 207 -13.50 -15.33 -7.86
CA GLN A 207 -13.26 -14.57 -9.08
C GLN A 207 -12.63 -13.22 -8.76
N ALA A 208 -11.75 -12.72 -9.65
CA ALA A 208 -11.15 -11.40 -9.52
C ALA A 208 -10.99 -10.75 -10.89
N LEU A 209 -11.45 -9.50 -11.03
CA LEU A 209 -11.31 -8.69 -12.24
C LEU A 209 -10.85 -7.28 -11.88
N ASN A 210 -9.76 -6.84 -12.50
CA ASN A 210 -9.36 -5.44 -12.54
C ASN A 210 -10.10 -4.71 -13.67
N TYR A 211 -10.13 -3.38 -13.63
CA TYR A 211 -10.83 -2.52 -14.59
C TYR A 211 -12.32 -2.86 -14.72
N VAL A 212 -12.97 -3.21 -13.62
CA VAL A 212 -14.42 -3.39 -13.52
C VAL A 212 -14.93 -2.59 -12.31
N ALA A 213 -15.78 -1.60 -12.56
CA ALA A 213 -16.36 -0.71 -11.57
C ALA A 213 -17.78 -1.12 -11.18
N ALA A 214 -18.13 -1.06 -9.90
CA ALA A 214 -19.52 -1.06 -9.44
C ALA A 214 -20.06 0.37 -9.57
N ILE A 215 -21.05 0.58 -10.45
CA ILE A 215 -21.48 1.91 -10.86
C ILE A 215 -22.90 2.30 -10.41
N ALA A 216 -23.75 1.32 -10.10
CA ALA A 216 -25.13 1.55 -9.69
C ALA A 216 -25.75 0.30 -9.07
N THR A 217 -26.95 0.44 -8.53
CA THR A 217 -27.87 -0.65 -8.21
C THR A 217 -29.10 -0.59 -9.11
N SER A 218 -29.63 -1.73 -9.52
CA SER A 218 -30.89 -1.81 -10.25
C SER A 218 -32.08 -1.82 -9.29
N PRO A 219 -33.30 -1.51 -9.78
CA PRO A 219 -34.51 -1.51 -8.95
C PRO A 219 -34.83 -2.88 -8.31
N ASP A 220 -34.39 -3.98 -8.91
CA ASP A 220 -34.54 -5.37 -8.44
C ASP A 220 -33.38 -5.84 -7.56
N GLY A 221 -32.47 -4.96 -7.20
CA GLY A 221 -31.40 -5.22 -6.24
C GLY A 221 -30.13 -5.85 -6.81
N ALA A 222 -29.95 -5.88 -8.12
CA ALA A 222 -28.66 -6.26 -8.70
C ALA A 222 -27.66 -5.08 -8.65
N VAL A 223 -26.39 -5.39 -8.47
CA VAL A 223 -25.29 -4.42 -8.63
C VAL A 223 -24.89 -4.37 -10.10
N ILE A 224 -24.87 -3.18 -10.68
CA ILE A 224 -24.43 -2.95 -12.05
C ILE A 224 -22.92 -2.73 -12.04
N LEU A 225 -22.21 -3.65 -12.68
CA LEU A 225 -20.78 -3.57 -12.93
C LEU A 225 -20.55 -3.06 -14.35
N ARG A 226 -19.49 -2.28 -14.56
CA ARG A 226 -19.06 -1.81 -15.87
C ARG A 226 -17.60 -2.18 -16.11
N ASP A 227 -17.32 -2.78 -17.25
CA ASP A 227 -15.96 -2.92 -17.77
C ASP A 227 -15.44 -1.55 -18.20
N GLU A 228 -14.40 -1.05 -17.56
CA GLU A 228 -13.81 0.27 -17.84
C GLU A 228 -13.03 0.30 -19.18
N ILE A 229 -12.75 -0.86 -19.78
CA ILE A 229 -12.04 -0.98 -21.05
C ILE A 229 -13.02 -0.94 -22.24
N THR A 230 -14.12 -1.67 -22.13
CA THR A 230 -15.08 -1.83 -23.24
C THR A 230 -16.38 -1.04 -23.04
N GLY A 231 -16.68 -0.61 -21.82
CA GLY A 231 -17.97 -0.01 -21.45
C GLY A 231 -19.10 -1.02 -21.26
N GLU A 232 -18.87 -2.33 -21.46
CA GLU A 232 -19.88 -3.38 -21.26
C GLU A 232 -20.38 -3.41 -19.82
N LYS A 233 -21.68 -3.63 -19.65
CA LYS A 233 -22.32 -3.67 -18.34
C LYS A 233 -22.81 -5.07 -17.99
N PHE A 234 -22.65 -5.42 -16.71
CA PHE A 234 -23.05 -6.71 -16.13
C PHE A 234 -23.95 -6.46 -14.92
N ALA A 235 -24.99 -7.28 -14.72
CA ALA A 235 -25.83 -7.25 -13.54
C ALA A 235 -25.55 -8.50 -12.68
N VAL A 236 -25.15 -8.30 -11.43
CA VAL A 236 -24.85 -9.38 -10.48
C VAL A 236 -25.65 -9.17 -9.21
N THR A 237 -26.32 -10.22 -8.71
CA THR A 237 -27.09 -10.18 -7.46
C THR A 237 -26.27 -10.81 -6.33
N PRO A 238 -25.66 -10.01 -5.45
CA PRO A 238 -24.94 -10.50 -4.27
C PRO A 238 -25.87 -10.77 -3.11
N ARG A 239 -25.45 -11.63 -2.17
CA ARG A 239 -26.08 -11.76 -0.85
C ARG A 239 -25.47 -10.76 0.15
N VAL A 240 -24.19 -10.44 0.00
CA VAL A 240 -23.44 -9.45 0.79
C VAL A 240 -22.56 -8.64 -0.14
N VAL A 241 -22.45 -7.33 0.07
CA VAL A 241 -21.48 -6.47 -0.61
C VAL A 241 -20.45 -5.98 0.41
N VAL A 242 -19.18 -6.05 0.05
CA VAL A 242 -18.09 -5.47 0.83
C VAL A 242 -17.43 -4.34 0.05
N ASN A 243 -17.47 -3.15 0.62
CA ASN A 243 -16.81 -1.98 0.08
C ASN A 243 -15.40 -1.85 0.69
N ALA A 244 -14.39 -2.29 -0.07
CA ALA A 244 -12.96 -2.26 0.27
C ALA A 244 -12.19 -1.21 -0.57
N THR A 245 -12.88 -0.18 -1.09
CA THR A 245 -12.32 0.81 -2.03
C THR A 245 -11.40 1.84 -1.38
N GLY A 246 -11.08 1.70 -0.09
CA GLY A 246 -10.13 2.56 0.61
C GLY A 246 -10.58 4.02 0.63
N ALA A 247 -9.83 4.94 0.03
CA ALA A 247 -10.16 6.36 0.02
C ALA A 247 -11.44 6.69 -0.77
N TRP A 248 -11.93 5.78 -1.61
CA TRP A 248 -13.15 5.94 -2.43
C TRP A 248 -14.40 5.31 -1.80
N ILE A 249 -14.38 4.93 -0.52
CA ILE A 249 -15.50 4.26 0.16
C ILE A 249 -16.80 5.04 0.02
N ASP A 250 -16.80 6.34 0.25
CA ASP A 250 -18.02 7.16 0.20
C ASP A 250 -18.55 7.32 -1.22
N PHE A 251 -17.68 7.38 -2.22
CA PHE A 251 -18.07 7.38 -3.64
C PHE A 251 -18.71 6.04 -4.04
N ALA A 252 -18.11 4.92 -3.62
CA ALA A 252 -18.65 3.60 -3.90
C ALA A 252 -19.98 3.36 -3.17
N ASN A 253 -20.13 3.81 -1.92
CA ASN A 253 -21.40 3.73 -1.20
C ASN A 253 -22.50 4.55 -1.90
N THR A 254 -22.16 5.72 -2.46
CA THR A 254 -23.09 6.51 -3.27
C THR A 254 -23.54 5.73 -4.51
N ALA A 255 -22.63 5.09 -5.23
CA ALA A 255 -22.96 4.22 -6.38
C ALA A 255 -23.80 3.01 -5.96
N LEU A 256 -23.62 2.49 -4.74
CA LEU A 256 -24.41 1.42 -4.15
C LEU A 256 -25.74 1.91 -3.54
N GLY A 257 -26.16 3.13 -3.82
CA GLY A 257 -27.46 3.67 -3.46
C GLY A 257 -27.56 4.32 -2.07
N GLN A 258 -26.43 4.55 -1.38
CA GLN A 258 -26.45 5.22 -0.07
C GLN A 258 -25.23 6.12 0.15
N PRO A 259 -25.35 7.45 -0.01
CA PRO A 259 -24.27 8.38 0.33
C PRO A 259 -23.84 8.27 1.80
N THR A 260 -22.53 8.27 2.03
CA THR A 260 -21.94 8.25 3.37
C THR A 260 -20.81 9.26 3.49
N ARG A 261 -20.34 9.47 4.74
CA ARG A 261 -19.13 10.25 5.05
C ARG A 261 -18.29 9.49 6.08
N PHE A 262 -17.80 8.33 5.68
CA PHE A 262 -17.01 7.46 6.57
C PHE A 262 -15.51 7.80 6.55
N VAL A 263 -15.01 8.35 5.43
CA VAL A 263 -13.59 8.58 5.19
C VAL A 263 -13.29 10.07 5.05
N GLY A 264 -12.22 10.52 5.74
CA GLY A 264 -11.61 11.83 5.55
C GLY A 264 -10.16 11.64 5.13
N GLY A 265 -9.91 11.53 3.81
CA GLY A 265 -8.61 11.14 3.26
C GLY A 265 -7.48 12.10 3.62
N THR A 266 -6.27 11.56 3.86
CA THR A 266 -5.04 12.33 3.88
C THR A 266 -4.06 11.75 2.86
N LYS A 267 -3.52 12.61 1.97
CA LYS A 267 -2.47 12.21 1.05
C LYS A 267 -1.12 12.15 1.78
N GLY A 268 -0.28 11.21 1.37
CA GLY A 268 1.09 11.09 1.82
C GLY A 268 2.00 10.70 0.69
N SER A 269 3.04 11.50 0.49
CA SER A 269 3.98 11.38 -0.61
C SER A 269 5.31 10.79 -0.17
N HIS A 270 6.00 10.16 -1.11
CA HIS A 270 7.32 9.57 -0.95
C HIS A 270 8.18 9.87 -2.16
N LEU A 271 9.50 9.95 -1.95
CA LEU A 271 10.52 10.04 -2.98
C LEU A 271 11.37 8.78 -2.99
N ILE A 272 11.76 8.35 -4.17
CA ILE A 272 12.87 7.42 -4.37
C ILE A 272 14.05 8.25 -4.84
N VAL A 273 15.15 8.23 -4.09
CA VAL A 273 16.33 9.03 -4.40
C VAL A 273 17.55 8.15 -4.64
N ASP A 274 18.34 8.51 -5.63
CA ASP A 274 19.65 7.93 -5.94
C ASP A 274 20.74 8.80 -5.34
N HIS A 275 21.24 8.43 -4.17
CA HIS A 275 22.25 9.19 -3.46
C HIS A 275 23.16 8.23 -2.70
N PRO A 276 24.32 7.86 -3.25
CA PRO A 276 25.22 6.84 -2.67
C PRO A 276 25.66 7.16 -1.23
N GLU A 277 25.99 8.42 -0.93
CA GLU A 277 26.40 8.83 0.40
C GLU A 277 25.23 8.69 1.42
N LEU A 278 24.01 9.10 1.05
CA LEU A 278 22.82 8.90 1.90
C LEU A 278 22.52 7.41 2.11
N LEU A 279 22.61 6.61 1.04
CA LEU A 279 22.44 5.17 1.11
C LEU A 279 23.44 4.56 2.10
N GLY A 280 24.72 4.90 1.97
CA GLY A 280 25.77 4.45 2.90
C GLY A 280 25.53 4.91 4.34
N ALA A 281 25.09 6.15 4.55
CA ALA A 281 24.83 6.73 5.88
C ALA A 281 23.68 6.03 6.64
N THR A 282 22.73 5.40 5.93
CA THR A 282 21.69 4.59 6.57
C THR A 282 22.27 3.35 7.27
N ALA A 283 23.42 2.84 6.82
CA ALA A 283 24.02 1.59 7.27
C ALA A 283 23.01 0.42 7.27
N GLY A 284 22.15 0.34 6.26
CA GLY A 284 21.13 -0.71 6.11
C GLY A 284 19.89 -0.55 7.00
N HIS A 285 19.80 0.52 7.81
CA HIS A 285 18.68 0.75 8.71
C HIS A 285 17.69 1.77 8.15
N GLN A 286 16.46 1.67 8.58
CA GLN A 286 15.53 2.77 8.55
C GLN A 286 15.91 3.82 9.58
N LEU A 287 15.91 5.09 9.22
CA LEU A 287 15.94 6.21 10.14
C LEU A 287 14.49 6.68 10.35
N PHE A 288 14.08 6.69 11.62
CA PHE A 288 12.74 7.10 12.05
C PHE A 288 12.90 8.28 12.98
N TYR A 289 12.40 9.44 12.59
CA TYR A 289 12.62 10.67 13.33
C TYR A 289 11.42 11.61 13.28
N GLU A 290 11.36 12.49 14.25
CA GLU A 290 10.38 13.56 14.32
C GLU A 290 10.98 14.83 13.72
N ASN A 291 10.32 15.38 12.71
CA ASN A 291 10.70 16.65 12.11
C ASN A 291 10.27 17.84 13.02
N GLU A 292 10.68 19.04 12.68
CA GLU A 292 10.42 20.25 13.49
C GLU A 292 8.93 20.56 13.69
N ASP A 293 8.10 20.19 12.73
CA ASP A 293 6.64 20.34 12.78
C ASP A 293 5.91 19.20 13.53
N GLY A 294 6.66 18.27 14.14
CA GLY A 294 6.14 17.13 14.91
C GLY A 294 5.64 15.96 14.05
N ARG A 295 5.82 16.02 12.73
CA ARG A 295 5.53 14.89 11.85
C ARG A 295 6.65 13.87 11.90
N ILE A 296 6.26 12.61 11.77
CA ILE A 296 7.22 11.52 11.61
C ILE A 296 7.67 11.45 10.16
N CYS A 297 8.99 11.50 9.99
CA CYS A 297 9.66 11.26 8.73
C CYS A 297 10.49 9.98 8.83
N ILE A 298 10.65 9.33 7.70
CA ILE A 298 11.44 8.11 7.56
C ILE A 298 12.28 8.17 6.29
N PHE A 299 13.41 7.53 6.32
CA PHE A 299 14.10 7.12 5.09
C PHE A 299 14.84 5.81 5.33
N PHE A 300 14.92 4.97 4.32
CA PHE A 300 15.60 3.67 4.40
C PHE A 300 16.02 3.16 3.02
N PRO A 301 17.01 2.24 2.97
CA PRO A 301 17.47 1.66 1.71
C PRO A 301 16.39 0.79 1.07
N LEU A 302 16.18 0.97 -0.24
CA LEU A 302 15.20 0.24 -1.03
C LEU A 302 15.74 0.03 -2.46
N HIS A 303 15.99 -1.22 -2.86
CA HIS A 303 16.50 -1.58 -4.18
C HIS A 303 17.73 -0.76 -4.63
N GLY A 304 18.72 -0.57 -3.74
CA GLY A 304 19.92 0.22 -4.03
C GLY A 304 19.73 1.74 -4.07
N LYS A 305 18.54 2.22 -3.77
CA LYS A 305 18.16 3.63 -3.62
C LYS A 305 17.74 3.90 -2.17
N VAL A 306 17.27 5.12 -1.91
CA VAL A 306 16.69 5.48 -0.60
C VAL A 306 15.25 5.94 -0.80
N LEU A 307 14.31 5.31 -0.09
CA LEU A 307 12.96 5.84 0.05
C LEU A 307 12.96 6.92 1.12
N VAL A 308 12.43 8.10 0.81
CA VAL A 308 12.27 9.23 1.73
C VAL A 308 10.78 9.57 1.83
N GLY A 309 10.26 9.72 3.03
CA GLY A 309 8.84 10.06 3.28
C GLY A 309 8.57 10.33 4.77
N SER A 310 7.35 10.68 5.14
CA SER A 310 6.21 10.97 4.30
C SER A 310 5.57 12.29 4.71
N THR A 311 4.74 12.81 3.82
CA THR A 311 3.85 13.93 4.13
C THR A 311 2.51 13.43 4.69
N ASP A 312 1.66 14.34 5.18
CA ASP A 312 0.32 14.02 5.69
C ASP A 312 -0.57 15.25 5.51
N ILE A 313 -1.29 15.33 4.39
CA ILE A 313 -2.05 16.50 3.95
C ILE A 313 -3.49 16.07 3.66
N ARG A 314 -4.48 16.78 4.20
CA ARG A 314 -5.90 16.50 3.91
C ARG A 314 -6.20 16.70 2.44
N ILE A 315 -7.05 15.83 1.89
CA ILE A 315 -7.51 15.88 0.51
C ILE A 315 -8.98 15.45 0.46
N GLU A 316 -9.77 16.13 -0.36
CA GLU A 316 -11.20 15.83 -0.50
C GLU A 316 -11.44 14.76 -1.56
N ASN A 317 -10.85 14.94 -2.75
CA ASN A 317 -10.96 13.98 -3.84
C ASN A 317 -9.68 13.14 -3.95
N PRO A 318 -9.74 11.82 -3.71
CA PRO A 318 -8.57 10.95 -3.82
C PRO A 318 -7.94 10.92 -5.23
N ASP A 319 -8.71 11.18 -6.28
CA ASP A 319 -8.22 11.16 -7.66
C ASP A 319 -7.27 12.34 -7.97
N ASP A 320 -7.32 13.42 -7.17
CA ASP A 320 -6.44 14.60 -7.30
C ASP A 320 -5.09 14.42 -6.58
N ALA A 321 -4.87 13.29 -5.93
CA ALA A 321 -3.65 13.07 -5.15
C ALA A 321 -2.40 12.99 -6.03
N VAL A 322 -1.53 13.97 -5.89
CA VAL A 322 -0.20 14.03 -6.50
C VAL A 322 0.82 14.49 -5.47
N CYS A 323 2.08 14.08 -5.64
CA CYS A 323 3.20 14.64 -4.88
C CYS A 323 3.58 15.99 -5.48
N ASP A 324 3.27 17.08 -4.79
CA ASP A 324 3.55 18.43 -5.26
C ASP A 324 4.97 18.92 -4.88
N GLU A 325 5.36 20.07 -5.42
CA GLU A 325 6.70 20.62 -5.26
C GLU A 325 7.02 20.98 -3.80
N ARG A 326 6.02 21.41 -3.01
CA ARG A 326 6.20 21.72 -1.58
C ARG A 326 6.46 20.47 -0.76
N GLU A 327 5.82 19.36 -1.13
CA GLU A 327 6.06 18.07 -0.50
C GLU A 327 7.46 17.55 -0.80
N ILE A 328 7.95 17.75 -2.02
CA ILE A 328 9.32 17.41 -2.42
C ILE A 328 10.32 18.19 -1.56
N ASP A 329 10.19 19.51 -1.50
CA ASP A 329 11.09 20.35 -0.71
C ASP A 329 11.06 19.97 0.78
N TYR A 330 9.88 19.72 1.33
CA TYR A 330 9.72 19.27 2.71
C TYR A 330 10.48 17.95 2.98
N MET A 331 10.33 16.96 2.10
CA MET A 331 10.98 15.66 2.29
C MET A 331 12.50 15.75 2.15
N LEU A 332 13.02 16.48 1.15
CA LEU A 332 14.45 16.70 0.99
C LEU A 332 15.05 17.46 2.18
N GLN A 333 14.36 18.49 2.68
CA GLN A 333 14.79 19.24 3.85
C GLN A 333 14.80 18.37 5.11
N SER A 334 13.82 17.47 5.26
CA SER A 334 13.72 16.62 6.46
C SER A 334 14.93 15.70 6.65
N VAL A 335 15.60 15.28 5.57
CA VAL A 335 16.83 14.47 5.66
C VAL A 335 17.95 15.21 6.42
N ARG A 336 18.04 16.53 6.26
CA ARG A 336 19.06 17.38 6.93
C ARG A 336 18.90 17.42 8.44
N THR A 337 17.70 17.16 8.97
CA THR A 337 17.45 17.02 10.41
C THR A 337 18.28 15.88 11.01
N VAL A 338 18.55 14.84 10.25
CA VAL A 338 19.30 13.65 10.68
C VAL A 338 20.75 13.69 10.19
N PHE A 339 20.96 14.10 8.95
CA PHE A 339 22.26 14.14 8.26
C PHE A 339 22.52 15.53 7.68
N PRO A 340 22.91 16.52 8.52
CA PRO A 340 23.05 17.92 8.09
C PRO A 340 24.18 18.14 7.06
N ALA A 341 25.17 17.27 7.02
CA ALA A 341 26.30 17.38 6.07
C ALA A 341 25.95 16.84 4.67
N ILE A 342 24.92 16.00 4.55
CA ILE A 342 24.55 15.41 3.25
C ILE A 342 23.81 16.44 2.40
N LYS A 343 24.35 16.72 1.22
CA LYS A 343 23.77 17.66 0.25
C LYS A 343 22.84 16.89 -0.68
N ILE A 344 21.55 16.83 -0.35
CA ILE A 344 20.53 16.23 -1.19
C ILE A 344 19.70 17.30 -1.90
N GLY A 345 19.45 17.11 -3.18
CA GLY A 345 18.66 17.99 -4.04
C GLY A 345 17.74 17.21 -4.99
N ARG A 346 17.03 17.95 -5.83
CA ARG A 346 16.03 17.41 -6.78
C ARG A 346 16.65 16.53 -7.85
N GLU A 347 17.90 16.78 -8.19
CA GLU A 347 18.72 16.01 -9.15
C GLU A 347 18.91 14.54 -8.74
N HIS A 348 18.74 14.23 -7.47
CA HIS A 348 18.82 12.87 -6.95
C HIS A 348 17.48 12.12 -6.99
N ILE A 349 16.37 12.79 -7.33
CA ILE A 349 15.05 12.15 -7.35
C ILE A 349 14.94 11.26 -8.59
N VAL A 350 14.73 9.98 -8.35
CA VAL A 350 14.48 8.98 -9.39
C VAL A 350 13.01 8.91 -9.73
N SER A 351 12.16 8.90 -8.69
CA SER A 351 10.73 8.88 -8.83
C SER A 351 10.04 9.41 -7.58
N ARG A 352 8.76 9.72 -7.70
CA ARG A 352 7.88 10.10 -6.61
C ARG A 352 6.56 9.35 -6.70
N PHE A 353 5.88 9.17 -5.58
CA PHE A 353 4.53 8.63 -5.56
C PHE A 353 3.74 9.17 -4.38
N CYS A 354 2.43 9.18 -4.54
CA CYS A 354 1.49 9.70 -3.55
C CYS A 354 0.33 8.71 -3.36
N GLY A 355 -0.07 8.48 -2.12
CA GLY A 355 -1.23 7.66 -1.79
C GLY A 355 -2.17 8.36 -0.81
N VAL A 356 -3.45 8.03 -0.86
CA VAL A 356 -4.46 8.56 0.05
C VAL A 356 -4.81 7.54 1.12
N ARG A 357 -4.56 7.88 2.38
CA ARG A 357 -4.89 7.04 3.53
C ARG A 357 -6.40 7.11 3.78
N PRO A 358 -7.11 5.98 3.86
CA PRO A 358 -8.54 5.94 4.11
C PRO A 358 -8.86 6.09 5.62
N LEU A 359 -8.44 7.22 6.20
CA LEU A 359 -8.66 7.48 7.61
C LEU A 359 -10.13 7.78 7.90
N PRO A 360 -10.64 7.47 9.09
CA PRO A 360 -11.98 7.87 9.49
C PRO A 360 -12.17 9.38 9.33
N ALA A 361 -13.36 9.79 8.89
CA ALA A 361 -13.74 11.19 8.81
C ALA A 361 -13.56 11.88 10.17
N SER A 362 -12.94 13.06 10.19
CA SER A 362 -12.69 13.83 11.40
C SER A 362 -12.84 15.31 11.14
N GLU A 363 -13.42 16.01 12.09
CA GLU A 363 -13.61 17.47 12.04
C GLU A 363 -12.32 18.17 12.49
N GLY A 364 -11.55 18.69 11.53
CA GLY A 364 -10.39 19.56 11.80
C GLY A 364 -9.23 18.90 12.58
N GLY A 365 -8.27 19.70 13.03
CA GLY A 365 -7.17 19.31 13.90
C GLY A 365 -5.97 18.62 13.20
N PHE A 366 -4.98 18.22 14.01
CA PHE A 366 -3.75 17.60 13.55
C PHE A 366 -3.99 16.16 13.08
N THR A 367 -3.70 15.88 11.81
CA THR A 367 -3.97 14.59 11.14
C THR A 367 -3.30 13.38 11.84
N GLY A 368 -2.18 13.61 12.50
CA GLY A 368 -1.46 12.59 13.25
C GLY A 368 -2.20 12.02 14.48
N ARG A 369 -3.32 12.64 14.89
CA ARG A 369 -4.18 12.16 15.99
C ARG A 369 -5.35 11.29 15.52
N ILE A 370 -5.62 11.25 14.21
CA ILE A 370 -6.69 10.42 13.67
C ILE A 370 -6.29 8.96 13.90
N SER A 371 -7.18 8.17 14.48
CA SER A 371 -6.94 6.74 14.71
C SER A 371 -6.59 6.03 13.42
N ARG A 372 -5.59 5.16 13.48
CA ARG A 372 -5.18 4.27 12.37
C ARG A 372 -5.78 2.88 12.51
N ASP A 373 -6.67 2.70 13.48
CA ASP A 373 -7.38 1.43 13.66
C ASP A 373 -8.34 1.19 12.51
N HIS A 374 -8.60 -0.06 12.23
CA HIS A 374 -9.57 -0.47 11.24
C HIS A 374 -10.97 -0.60 11.86
N ALA A 375 -11.98 -0.30 11.07
CA ALA A 375 -13.37 -0.44 11.49
C ALA A 375 -14.25 -0.87 10.30
N ARG A 376 -15.11 -1.87 10.53
CA ARG A 376 -16.22 -2.17 9.63
C ARG A 376 -17.36 -1.19 9.93
N ARG A 377 -17.91 -0.57 8.88
CA ARG A 377 -19.11 0.27 8.93
C ARG A 377 -20.21 -0.42 8.13
N ASP A 378 -21.29 -0.76 8.80
CA ASP A 378 -22.36 -1.56 8.25
C ASP A 378 -23.49 -0.66 7.75
N LEU A 379 -23.94 -0.88 6.51
CA LEU A 379 -25.18 -0.35 5.98
C LEU A 379 -26.18 -1.51 5.89
N PRO A 380 -27.30 -1.44 6.63
CA PRO A 380 -28.31 -2.51 6.63
C PRO A 380 -28.98 -2.62 5.24
N PRO A 381 -29.59 -3.75 4.91
CA PRO A 381 -30.41 -3.87 3.69
C PRO A 381 -31.45 -2.76 3.59
N ALA A 382 -31.71 -2.29 2.36
CA ALA A 382 -32.75 -1.29 2.03
C ALA A 382 -33.51 -1.73 0.77
N PRO A 383 -34.39 -2.75 0.88
CA PRO A 383 -35.16 -3.25 -0.26
C PRO A 383 -36.12 -2.19 -0.83
N PRO A 384 -36.54 -2.28 -2.12
CA PRO A 384 -36.15 -3.35 -3.05
C PRO A 384 -34.78 -3.16 -3.70
N ALA A 385 -34.30 -1.94 -3.85
CA ALA A 385 -33.11 -1.62 -4.65
C ALA A 385 -31.79 -2.09 -4.03
N ARG A 386 -31.76 -2.39 -2.74
CA ARG A 386 -30.59 -2.89 -2.02
C ARG A 386 -30.98 -3.92 -0.96
N PRO A 387 -31.34 -5.13 -1.37
CA PRO A 387 -31.82 -6.18 -0.45
C PRO A 387 -30.70 -6.83 0.38
N TRP A 388 -29.46 -6.45 0.19
CA TRP A 388 -28.23 -6.97 0.83
C TRP A 388 -27.56 -5.89 1.70
N PRO A 389 -26.80 -6.30 2.74
CA PRO A 389 -25.99 -5.39 3.54
C PRO A 389 -24.73 -4.96 2.79
N VAL A 390 -24.20 -3.76 3.14
CA VAL A 390 -22.87 -3.30 2.70
C VAL A 390 -21.96 -3.19 3.90
N TYR A 391 -20.79 -3.80 3.84
CA TYR A 391 -19.73 -3.70 4.84
C TYR A 391 -18.59 -2.84 4.31
N SER A 392 -18.50 -1.59 4.75
CA SER A 392 -17.45 -0.66 4.35
C SER A 392 -16.22 -0.82 5.25
N LEU A 393 -15.06 -1.10 4.65
CA LEU A 393 -13.79 -1.37 5.34
C LEU A 393 -13.01 -0.06 5.54
N VAL A 394 -13.31 0.68 6.59
CA VAL A 394 -12.71 1.99 6.89
C VAL A 394 -11.38 1.82 7.61
N GLY A 395 -10.35 2.54 7.15
CA GLY A 395 -9.02 2.45 7.73
C GLY A 395 -8.27 1.19 7.32
N GLY A 396 -7.51 0.65 8.26
CA GLY A 396 -6.67 -0.51 8.02
C GLY A 396 -5.24 -0.14 7.62
N LYS A 397 -4.35 -1.09 7.86
CA LYS A 397 -2.92 -0.99 7.56
C LYS A 397 -2.48 -2.25 6.84
N TRP A 398 -1.39 -2.16 6.09
CA TRP A 398 -0.71 -3.34 5.57
C TRP A 398 -0.45 -4.39 6.64
N THR A 399 -0.10 -3.97 7.84
CA THR A 399 0.22 -4.88 8.94
C THR A 399 -0.97 -5.73 9.38
N THR A 400 -2.18 -5.17 9.41
CA THR A 400 -3.36 -5.80 10.05
C THR A 400 -4.42 -6.29 9.06
N PHE A 401 -4.13 -6.26 7.75
CA PHE A 401 -5.13 -6.62 6.72
C PHE A 401 -5.73 -8.02 6.92
N ARG A 402 -4.89 -9.00 7.34
CA ARG A 402 -5.34 -10.37 7.56
C ARG A 402 -6.34 -10.46 8.72
N ALA A 403 -6.00 -9.86 9.88
CA ALA A 403 -6.90 -9.84 11.03
C ALA A 403 -8.20 -9.11 10.73
N PHE A 404 -8.13 -8.02 9.95
CA PHE A 404 -9.33 -7.30 9.51
C PHE A 404 -10.18 -8.14 8.57
N ALA A 405 -9.56 -8.83 7.60
CA ALA A 405 -10.28 -9.76 6.71
C ALA A 405 -10.96 -10.89 7.49
N GLU A 406 -10.29 -11.48 8.49
CA GLU A 406 -10.84 -12.50 9.37
C GLU A 406 -12.08 -12.00 10.13
N GLN A 407 -12.00 -10.80 10.74
CA GLN A 407 -13.13 -10.19 11.48
C GLN A 407 -14.35 -9.91 10.57
N VAL A 408 -14.10 -9.48 9.33
CA VAL A 408 -15.16 -9.21 8.35
C VAL A 408 -15.77 -10.52 7.85
N ALA A 409 -14.93 -11.52 7.57
CA ALA A 409 -15.39 -12.83 7.14
C ALA A 409 -16.25 -13.54 8.20
N ASP A 410 -15.91 -13.41 9.49
CA ASP A 410 -16.75 -13.96 10.58
C ASP A 410 -18.19 -13.43 10.53
N LYS A 411 -18.35 -12.12 10.27
CA LYS A 411 -19.68 -11.53 10.10
C LYS A 411 -20.37 -12.05 8.85
N ILE A 412 -19.65 -12.18 7.74
CA ILE A 412 -20.18 -12.71 6.48
C ILE A 412 -20.63 -14.17 6.66
N PHE A 413 -19.87 -15.00 7.37
CA PHE A 413 -20.26 -16.38 7.65
C PHE A 413 -21.58 -16.45 8.42
N ILE A 414 -21.78 -15.58 9.42
CA ILE A 414 -23.05 -15.49 10.15
C ILE A 414 -24.20 -15.14 9.20
N ASP A 415 -24.02 -14.13 8.32
CA ASP A 415 -25.07 -13.70 7.39
C ASP A 415 -25.41 -14.76 6.33
N LEU A 416 -24.41 -15.55 5.93
CA LEU A 416 -24.59 -16.64 4.97
C LEU A 416 -25.07 -17.95 5.63
N GLY A 417 -25.12 -18.03 6.96
CA GLY A 417 -25.42 -19.26 7.69
C GLY A 417 -24.33 -20.31 7.55
N ARG A 418 -23.06 -19.88 7.41
CA ARG A 418 -21.89 -20.76 7.27
C ARG A 418 -21.02 -20.73 8.52
N THR A 419 -20.16 -21.72 8.67
CA THR A 419 -19.14 -21.79 9.73
C THR A 419 -17.75 -21.69 9.13
N ARG A 420 -16.82 -21.11 9.89
CA ARG A 420 -15.40 -21.08 9.52
C ARG A 420 -14.80 -22.48 9.58
N HIS A 421 -14.09 -22.89 8.52
CA HIS A 421 -13.38 -24.17 8.46
C HIS A 421 -11.86 -23.98 8.57
N THR A 422 -11.34 -22.87 8.06
CA THR A 422 -9.91 -22.57 8.00
C THR A 422 -9.60 -21.26 8.71
N ALA A 423 -8.67 -21.31 9.67
CA ALA A 423 -8.07 -20.14 10.25
C ALA A 423 -6.80 -19.75 9.48
N THR A 424 -6.67 -18.48 9.12
CA THR A 424 -5.58 -18.03 8.22
C THR A 424 -4.35 -17.49 8.94
N HIS A 425 -4.35 -17.45 10.28
CA HIS A 425 -3.28 -16.85 11.06
C HIS A 425 -1.90 -17.52 10.90
N ASP A 426 -1.86 -18.81 10.57
CA ASP A 426 -0.61 -19.56 10.32
C ASP A 426 -0.55 -20.14 8.90
N THR A 427 -1.39 -19.63 7.98
CA THR A 427 -1.44 -20.12 6.60
C THR A 427 -0.45 -19.34 5.74
N PRO A 428 0.54 -20.01 5.10
CA PRO A 428 1.48 -19.37 4.19
C PRO A 428 0.78 -18.58 3.07
N ILE A 429 1.36 -17.46 2.67
CA ILE A 429 0.86 -16.59 1.61
C ILE A 429 1.83 -16.66 0.43
N GLY A 430 1.34 -16.97 -0.77
CA GLY A 430 2.13 -16.95 -1.99
C GLY A 430 3.42 -17.77 -1.91
N GLY A 431 4.49 -17.24 -2.53
CA GLY A 431 5.84 -17.84 -2.46
C GLY A 431 5.99 -19.18 -3.16
N ARG A 432 5.01 -19.59 -3.98
CA ARG A 432 5.01 -20.87 -4.70
C ARG A 432 6.02 -20.90 -5.84
N GLU A 433 6.33 -19.73 -6.39
CA GLU A 433 7.28 -19.56 -7.48
C GLU A 433 8.32 -18.50 -7.09
N PRO A 434 9.59 -18.63 -7.55
CA PRO A 434 10.59 -17.61 -7.32
C PRO A 434 10.20 -16.30 -7.99
N GLU A 435 10.67 -15.18 -7.43
CA GLU A 435 10.47 -13.86 -8.05
C GLU A 435 11.05 -13.86 -9.47
N PRO A 436 10.28 -13.38 -10.49
CA PRO A 436 10.75 -13.35 -11.86
C PRO A 436 11.99 -12.47 -12.03
N ASN A 437 12.93 -12.89 -12.85
CA ASN A 437 14.05 -12.03 -13.25
C ASN A 437 13.59 -11.04 -14.31
N TYR A 438 13.16 -9.86 -13.86
CA TYR A 438 12.63 -8.79 -14.73
C TYR A 438 13.64 -8.19 -15.72
N ALA A 439 14.89 -8.61 -15.69
CA ALA A 439 15.86 -8.27 -16.74
C ALA A 439 15.64 -9.07 -18.03
N HIS A 440 14.99 -10.24 -17.97
CA HIS A 440 14.77 -11.11 -19.10
C HIS A 440 13.41 -10.90 -19.76
N PRO A 441 13.37 -10.68 -21.09
CA PRO A 441 12.11 -10.51 -21.83
C PRO A 441 11.12 -11.68 -21.66
N THR A 442 11.61 -12.91 -21.58
CA THR A 442 10.77 -14.11 -21.38
C THR A 442 10.03 -14.10 -20.04
N ALA A 443 10.68 -13.63 -18.96
CA ALA A 443 10.04 -13.49 -17.66
C ALA A 443 8.97 -12.38 -17.69
N LEU A 444 9.24 -11.25 -18.34
CA LEU A 444 8.26 -10.18 -18.53
C LEU A 444 7.06 -10.65 -19.35
N ALA A 445 7.29 -11.40 -20.46
CA ALA A 445 6.22 -11.97 -21.27
C ALA A 445 5.34 -12.93 -20.45
N GLN A 446 5.94 -13.76 -19.59
CA GLN A 446 5.18 -14.62 -18.70
C GLN A 446 4.31 -13.83 -17.73
N VAL A 447 4.86 -12.79 -17.10
CA VAL A 447 4.11 -11.90 -16.21
C VAL A 447 2.90 -11.29 -16.93
N VAL A 448 3.10 -10.78 -18.16
CA VAL A 448 1.99 -10.21 -18.97
C VAL A 448 0.88 -11.24 -19.20
N ARG A 449 1.23 -12.50 -19.52
CA ARG A 449 0.25 -13.56 -19.79
C ARG A 449 -0.48 -14.09 -18.55
N THR A 450 0.12 -13.96 -17.36
CA THR A 450 -0.36 -14.70 -16.18
C THR A 450 -0.75 -13.82 -15.00
N GLU A 451 -0.63 -12.50 -15.10
CA GLU A 451 -0.85 -11.61 -13.95
C GLU A 451 -1.84 -10.48 -14.25
N ALA A 452 -2.84 -10.74 -15.09
CA ALA A 452 -3.93 -9.81 -15.40
C ALA A 452 -3.45 -8.41 -15.83
N VAL A 453 -2.36 -8.31 -16.59
CA VAL A 453 -1.88 -7.06 -17.19
C VAL A 453 -2.85 -6.62 -18.28
N VAL A 454 -3.31 -5.38 -18.23
CA VAL A 454 -4.21 -4.75 -19.22
C VAL A 454 -3.53 -3.57 -19.88
N HIS A 455 -2.89 -2.72 -19.07
CA HIS A 455 -2.17 -1.54 -19.50
C HIS A 455 -0.66 -1.68 -19.30
N LEU A 456 0.12 -0.89 -20.02
CA LEU A 456 1.59 -0.90 -19.91
C LEU A 456 2.07 -0.51 -18.50
N ASP A 457 1.39 0.43 -17.83
CA ASP A 457 1.72 0.86 -16.47
C ASP A 457 1.41 -0.21 -15.40
N ASP A 458 0.53 -1.17 -15.66
CA ASP A 458 0.33 -2.32 -14.76
C ASP A 458 1.63 -3.10 -14.60
N LEU A 459 2.29 -3.38 -15.74
CA LEU A 459 3.57 -4.08 -15.75
C LEU A 459 4.66 -3.23 -15.08
N LEU A 460 4.78 -1.96 -15.48
CA LEU A 460 5.90 -1.10 -15.10
C LEU A 460 5.89 -0.65 -13.65
N LEU A 461 4.71 -0.52 -13.04
CA LEU A 461 4.54 0.03 -11.69
C LEU A 461 4.14 -1.01 -10.64
N ARG A 462 3.39 -2.07 -11.03
CA ARG A 462 2.76 -2.99 -10.08
C ARG A 462 3.16 -4.46 -10.24
N ARG A 463 3.64 -4.87 -11.40
CA ARG A 463 4.17 -6.24 -11.61
C ARG A 463 5.68 -6.28 -11.50
N THR A 464 6.33 -5.14 -11.74
CA THR A 464 7.80 -5.02 -11.75
C THR A 464 8.24 -3.76 -11.00
N PRO A 465 9.51 -3.70 -10.55
CA PRO A 465 10.09 -2.51 -9.94
C PRO A 465 10.61 -1.47 -10.97
N LEU A 466 10.43 -1.70 -12.28
CA LEU A 466 11.15 -1.02 -13.35
C LEU A 466 11.00 0.50 -13.35
N ALA A 467 9.77 1.01 -13.21
CA ALA A 467 9.53 2.44 -13.29
C ALA A 467 9.98 3.17 -12.02
N LEU A 468 9.64 2.63 -10.84
CA LEU A 468 9.86 3.35 -9.58
C LEU A 468 11.33 3.47 -9.18
N PHE A 469 12.17 2.51 -9.59
CA PHE A 469 13.59 2.48 -9.16
C PHE A 469 14.57 2.90 -10.26
N GLY A 470 14.10 3.64 -11.29
CA GLY A 470 14.97 4.22 -12.32
C GLY A 470 15.62 3.19 -13.25
N GLN A 471 14.95 2.05 -13.44
CA GLN A 471 15.47 0.98 -14.30
C GLN A 471 14.98 1.08 -15.74
N LEU A 472 14.17 2.10 -16.06
CA LEU A 472 13.68 2.38 -17.40
C LEU A 472 14.57 3.40 -18.11
N THR A 473 15.30 2.95 -19.14
CA THR A 473 15.85 3.83 -20.17
C THR A 473 14.81 4.01 -21.28
N PRO A 474 14.94 5.01 -22.18
CA PRO A 474 14.07 5.15 -23.35
C PRO A 474 13.97 3.88 -24.20
N ASP A 475 15.10 3.24 -24.48
CA ASP A 475 15.15 2.00 -25.27
C ASP A 475 14.47 0.82 -24.56
N ARG A 476 14.71 0.69 -23.25
CA ARG A 476 14.07 -0.36 -22.45
C ARG A 476 12.56 -0.15 -22.35
N PHE A 477 12.10 1.09 -22.22
CA PHE A 477 10.68 1.42 -22.23
C PHE A 477 10.03 1.03 -23.56
N ALA A 478 10.66 1.36 -24.70
CA ALA A 478 10.17 0.99 -26.01
C ALA A 478 10.12 -0.55 -26.19
N ALA A 479 11.21 -1.25 -25.85
CA ALA A 479 11.27 -2.70 -25.95
C ALA A 479 10.20 -3.41 -25.07
N VAL A 480 9.96 -2.90 -23.86
CA VAL A 480 8.90 -3.43 -22.99
C VAL A 480 7.52 -3.14 -23.55
N ALA A 481 7.27 -1.96 -24.12
CA ALA A 481 6.00 -1.61 -24.74
C ALA A 481 5.69 -2.54 -25.95
N GLU A 482 6.68 -2.79 -26.81
CA GLU A 482 6.55 -3.74 -27.93
C GLU A 482 6.30 -5.17 -27.45
N LEU A 483 6.96 -5.60 -26.36
CA LEU A 483 6.72 -6.91 -25.76
C LEU A 483 5.28 -7.02 -25.28
N VAL A 484 4.78 -6.05 -24.53
CA VAL A 484 3.39 -6.04 -24.01
C VAL A 484 2.40 -6.03 -25.17
N ALA A 485 2.64 -5.20 -26.21
CA ALA A 485 1.79 -5.14 -27.38
C ALA A 485 1.67 -6.50 -28.09
N ARG A 486 2.78 -7.20 -28.25
CA ARG A 486 2.79 -8.54 -28.84
C ARG A 486 2.03 -9.56 -27.97
N GLU A 487 2.26 -9.55 -26.66
CA GLU A 487 1.64 -10.53 -25.75
C GLU A 487 0.13 -10.29 -25.57
N LEU A 488 -0.33 -9.04 -25.64
CA LEU A 488 -1.74 -8.67 -25.54
C LEU A 488 -2.45 -8.50 -26.89
N GLY A 489 -1.73 -8.66 -28.02
CA GLY A 489 -2.31 -8.52 -29.35
C GLY A 489 -2.74 -7.09 -29.71
N TRP A 490 -2.03 -6.07 -29.22
CA TRP A 490 -2.35 -4.67 -29.53
C TRP A 490 -2.08 -4.32 -30.99
N SER A 491 -2.97 -3.51 -31.58
CA SER A 491 -2.71 -2.89 -32.87
C SER A 491 -1.62 -1.82 -32.75
N PRO A 492 -0.98 -1.42 -33.86
CA PRO A 492 -0.02 -0.29 -33.86
C PRO A 492 -0.62 1.00 -33.27
N THR A 493 -1.90 1.27 -33.54
CA THR A 493 -2.62 2.41 -32.96
C THR A 493 -2.79 2.29 -31.45
N SER A 494 -3.17 1.09 -30.98
CA SER A 494 -3.30 0.83 -29.53
C SER A 494 -1.95 0.96 -28.81
N LEU A 495 -0.86 0.46 -29.40
CA LEU A 495 0.47 0.62 -28.85
C LEU A 495 0.86 2.09 -28.74
N THR A 496 0.65 2.89 -29.81
CA THR A 496 0.96 4.33 -29.80
C THR A 496 0.19 5.05 -28.70
N HIS A 497 -1.11 4.75 -28.55
CA HIS A 497 -1.95 5.33 -27.50
C HIS A 497 -1.46 4.94 -26.10
N GLU A 498 -1.17 3.65 -25.86
CA GLU A 498 -0.69 3.17 -24.55
C GLU A 498 0.67 3.74 -24.18
N VAL A 499 1.58 3.89 -25.13
CA VAL A 499 2.88 4.54 -24.93
C VAL A 499 2.69 5.99 -24.51
N ALA A 500 1.84 6.75 -25.21
CA ALA A 500 1.56 8.15 -24.89
C ALA A 500 0.92 8.28 -23.50
N ARG A 501 -0.14 7.52 -23.21
CA ARG A 501 -0.84 7.47 -21.93
C ARG A 501 0.10 7.13 -20.77
N THR A 502 0.93 6.11 -20.93
CA THR A 502 1.85 5.67 -19.88
C THR A 502 2.95 6.68 -19.62
N ARG A 503 3.50 7.33 -20.66
CA ARG A 503 4.48 8.40 -20.50
C ARG A 503 3.89 9.58 -19.72
N GLU A 504 2.68 10.00 -20.05
CA GLU A 504 1.99 11.08 -19.34
C GLU A 504 1.76 10.72 -17.87
N LEU A 505 1.29 9.50 -17.58
CA LEU A 505 1.09 9.00 -16.23
C LEU A 505 2.40 8.99 -15.43
N LEU A 506 3.48 8.46 -16.01
CA LEU A 506 4.79 8.39 -15.37
C LEU A 506 5.36 9.79 -15.10
N ALA A 507 5.22 10.72 -16.02
CA ALA A 507 5.69 12.10 -15.84
C ALA A 507 4.88 12.84 -14.77
N THR A 508 3.55 12.80 -14.85
CA THR A 508 2.66 13.58 -13.97
C THR A 508 2.57 13.01 -12.55
N ARG A 509 2.42 11.70 -12.41
CA ARG A 509 2.20 11.03 -11.12
C ARG A 509 3.50 10.60 -10.45
N HIS A 510 4.53 10.24 -11.24
CA HIS A 510 5.76 9.63 -10.72
C HIS A 510 7.02 10.46 -10.98
N GLY A 511 6.95 11.56 -11.73
CA GLY A 511 8.10 12.40 -12.05
C GLY A 511 9.15 11.69 -12.93
N VAL A 512 8.75 10.58 -13.58
CA VAL A 512 9.62 9.82 -14.49
C VAL A 512 9.34 10.27 -15.92
N SER A 513 10.30 10.96 -16.52
CA SER A 513 10.20 11.45 -17.90
C SER A 513 11.31 10.87 -18.77
N PHE A 514 10.98 10.64 -20.03
CA PHE A 514 11.91 10.21 -21.04
C PHE A 514 12.03 11.31 -22.10
N PRO A 515 13.24 11.65 -22.58
CA PRO A 515 13.36 12.50 -23.75
C PRO A 515 12.54 11.90 -24.90
N ALA A 516 11.92 12.74 -25.71
CA ALA A 516 11.27 12.27 -26.93
C ALA A 516 12.31 11.44 -27.73
N PRO A 517 11.92 10.29 -28.32
CA PRO A 517 12.82 9.59 -29.22
C PRO A 517 13.26 10.60 -30.27
N ALA A 518 14.57 10.69 -30.53
CA ALA A 518 15.05 11.43 -31.67
C ALA A 518 14.27 10.90 -32.87
N LEU A 519 13.49 11.75 -33.52
CA LEU A 519 12.83 11.40 -34.77
C LEU A 519 13.99 11.02 -35.72
N ASN A 520 14.16 9.71 -35.96
CA ASN A 520 15.02 9.29 -37.05
C ASN A 520 14.54 10.05 -38.30
N PRO A 521 15.42 10.79 -39.00
CA PRO A 521 15.02 11.42 -40.23
C PRO A 521 14.44 10.31 -41.15
N PRO A 522 13.42 10.63 -41.94
CA PRO A 522 12.86 9.66 -42.86
C PRO A 522 14.01 9.11 -43.71
N LEU A 523 14.07 7.78 -43.84
CA LEU A 523 14.92 7.07 -44.78
C LEU A 523 14.52 7.49 -46.21
N SER A 524 14.86 8.71 -46.60
CA SER A 524 14.80 9.17 -47.96
C SER A 524 16.23 9.54 -48.37
N THR A 525 16.67 8.89 -49.46
CA THR A 525 17.89 9.06 -50.22
C THR A 525 19.10 8.21 -49.81
N LEU A 526 19.06 6.93 -50.18
CA LEU A 526 20.19 6.29 -50.81
C LEU A 526 19.74 5.91 -52.22
N ASN A 527 20.08 6.80 -53.16
CA ASN A 527 20.21 6.45 -54.58
C ASN A 527 21.44 5.58 -54.79
#